data_23f0cb587931eba99c0de8ce4d74a129
#
_entry.id   23f0cb587931eba99c0de8ce4d74a129
#
_cell.length_a   1.000
_cell.length_b   1.000
_cell.length_c   1.000
_cell.angle_alpha   90.00
_cell.angle_beta   90.00
_cell.angle_gamma   90.00
#
_symmetry.space_group_name_H-M   'P 1'
#
loop_
_entity.id
_entity.type
_entity.pdbx_description
1 polymer ?
#
loop_
_entity_poly.entity_id
_entity_poly.type
_entity_poly.pdbx_seq_one_letter_code
_entity_poly.pdbx_strand_id
1 'polypeptide(L)'
;MEPQIERGTSRNASLFFSLPILAWAMYDLANTIFSMNIVSRYFPLFVTETLGQEDIMFSFAVSISMIFIALLSPLFGVLIDVRQKKRPYLITFALTSIVATGAIGVVGQMLGTHPSILYVGLGLFILANFAYNASLIFYNAQITDLGSRSEMGRISGFGVALGYVGTIIGLLAITPFVTGGVPDWVSKVLYLAPVAPGTEGGVNLNAFVPTALMFLVFSLPLFFMVKDRRDAAADGQAFQGSIVKEGYSRVWRTFKSAKEYKGLFRFLIAYFFFTDAINTVIAFMSVYAQGVMGLSASQLTLFLLVATAFAVVGSFIMGFVTDKIGSKKSIYVVLWLWVVALIIASVANTMPLFWVTGILIGIGMGSTWVSTRTLIVELSPVEKRGEFFGLFSLSGKVSAIIGPMVWGVITYLLRDYGDLGSRIAILSLLLFVLIGMWLMRKVPDGSKEIV
;
A
#
# COMPACT_ATOMS: atom_id res chain seq x y z
N MET A 1 24.77 19.61 38.37
CA MET A 1 23.59 18.78 38.02
C MET A 1 22.58 19.70 37.37
N GLU A 2 22.65 19.90 36.08
CA GLU A 2 21.81 20.80 35.32
C GLU A 2 21.59 20.27 33.90
N PRO A 3 20.58 20.67 33.16
CA PRO A 3 19.55 19.78 32.67
C PRO A 3 19.86 19.23 31.28
N GLN A 4 19.91 17.91 31.14
CA GLN A 4 20.00 17.22 29.84
C GLN A 4 18.65 17.12 29.08
N ILE A 5 17.57 17.67 29.64
CA ILE A 5 16.20 17.46 29.10
C ILE A 5 15.89 18.44 27.94
N GLU A 6 16.45 19.64 27.91
CA GLU A 6 16.13 20.62 26.85
C GLU A 6 16.83 20.40 25.49
N ARG A 7 17.93 19.66 25.48
CA ARG A 7 18.64 19.38 24.19
C ARG A 7 17.94 18.30 23.33
N GLY A 8 17.08 17.48 23.89
CA GLY A 8 16.40 16.38 23.19
C GLY A 8 15.23 16.86 22.31
N THR A 9 14.46 17.83 22.78
CA THR A 9 13.26 18.30 22.06
C THR A 9 13.57 19.20 20.87
N SER A 10 14.56 20.09 20.99
CA SER A 10 14.98 20.97 19.89
C SER A 10 15.64 20.20 18.74
N ARG A 11 16.42 19.15 19.07
CA ARG A 11 17.07 18.28 18.08
C ARG A 11 16.08 17.37 17.35
N ASN A 12 14.98 16.98 18.02
CA ASN A 12 13.91 16.19 17.42
C ASN A 12 13.07 17.02 16.43
N ALA A 13 12.73 18.26 16.78
CA ALA A 13 12.02 19.16 15.87
C ALA A 13 12.85 19.50 14.63
N SER A 14 14.16 19.77 14.79
CA SER A 14 15.06 20.06 13.67
C SER A 14 15.25 18.89 12.70
N LEU A 15 15.10 17.63 13.17
CA LEU A 15 15.21 16.45 12.33
C LEU A 15 14.09 16.40 11.27
N PHE A 16 12.84 16.59 11.67
CA PHE A 16 11.69 16.52 10.76
C PHE A 16 11.66 17.66 9.73
N PHE A 17 12.26 18.80 10.06
CA PHE A 17 12.37 19.94 9.17
C PHE A 17 13.63 19.93 8.30
N SER A 18 14.45 18.87 8.37
CA SER A 18 15.54 18.73 7.41
C SER A 18 14.97 18.53 6.01
N LEU A 19 15.44 19.31 5.06
CA LEU A 19 14.92 19.33 3.70
C LEU A 19 14.92 17.96 3.01
N PRO A 20 15.96 17.09 3.14
CA PRO A 20 15.94 15.76 2.57
C PRO A 20 14.88 14.84 3.20
N ILE A 21 14.66 14.93 4.52
CA ILE A 21 13.65 14.09 5.22
C ILE A 21 12.25 14.51 4.83
N LEU A 22 11.98 15.82 4.78
CA LEU A 22 10.70 16.34 4.30
C LEU A 22 10.44 15.93 2.85
N ALA A 23 11.44 16.08 1.97
CA ALA A 23 11.33 15.70 0.57
C ALA A 23 11.07 14.19 0.39
N TRP A 24 11.70 13.36 1.21
CA TRP A 24 11.46 11.92 1.26
C TRP A 24 10.04 11.61 1.75
N ALA A 25 9.58 12.23 2.82
CA ALA A 25 8.23 12.05 3.35
C ALA A 25 7.14 12.56 2.38
N MET A 26 7.41 13.62 1.59
CA MET A 26 6.51 14.05 0.52
C MET A 26 6.32 13.01 -0.58
N TYR A 27 7.29 12.13 -0.81
CA TYR A 27 7.10 11.01 -1.71
C TYR A 27 6.12 9.96 -1.13
N ASP A 28 6.10 9.76 0.18
CA ASP A 28 5.11 8.91 0.83
C ASP A 28 3.69 9.48 0.67
N LEU A 29 3.54 10.78 0.81
CA LEU A 29 2.30 11.49 0.49
C LEU A 29 1.90 11.27 -0.99
N ALA A 30 2.83 11.44 -1.92
CA ALA A 30 2.60 11.28 -3.36
C ALA A 30 2.16 9.86 -3.71
N ASN A 31 2.87 8.85 -3.22
CA ASN A 31 2.59 7.45 -3.50
C ASN A 31 1.26 6.99 -2.89
N THR A 32 0.89 7.54 -1.73
CA THR A 32 -0.38 7.20 -1.07
C THR A 32 -1.58 7.82 -1.79
N ILE A 33 -1.43 9.01 -2.39
CA ILE A 33 -2.42 9.57 -3.32
C ILE A 33 -2.68 8.59 -4.48
N PHE A 34 -1.61 8.05 -5.10
CA PHE A 34 -1.76 7.05 -6.17
C PHE A 34 -2.46 5.78 -5.65
N SER A 35 -1.99 5.22 -4.55
CA SER A 35 -2.55 4.00 -3.99
C SER A 35 -4.04 4.12 -3.68
N MET A 36 -4.45 5.21 -3.03
CA MET A 36 -5.85 5.41 -2.68
C MET A 36 -6.72 5.70 -3.92
N ASN A 37 -6.32 6.66 -4.74
CA ASN A 37 -7.16 7.06 -5.86
C ASN A 37 -7.15 6.02 -6.99
N ILE A 38 -5.99 5.47 -7.35
CA ILE A 38 -5.92 4.55 -8.50
C ILE A 38 -6.22 3.12 -8.08
N VAL A 39 -5.47 2.58 -7.11
CA VAL A 39 -5.58 1.15 -6.78
C VAL A 39 -6.85 0.84 -6.00
N SER A 40 -7.24 1.70 -5.02
CA SER A 40 -8.34 1.40 -4.11
C SER A 40 -9.68 1.98 -4.54
N ARG A 41 -9.72 2.97 -5.44
CA ARG A 41 -10.98 3.65 -5.77
C ARG A 41 -11.27 3.70 -7.26
N TYR A 42 -10.59 4.54 -8.03
CA TYR A 42 -11.07 4.90 -9.36
C TYR A 42 -10.81 3.85 -10.43
N PHE A 43 -9.74 3.08 -10.35
CA PHE A 43 -9.51 2.03 -11.35
C PHE A 43 -10.45 0.82 -11.18
N PRO A 44 -10.67 0.26 -9.96
CA PRO A 44 -11.69 -0.77 -9.79
C PRO A 44 -13.07 -0.29 -10.24
N LEU A 45 -13.51 0.93 -9.86
CA LEU A 45 -14.79 1.49 -10.28
C LEU A 45 -14.86 1.79 -11.80
N PHE A 46 -13.74 2.17 -12.41
CA PHE A 46 -13.66 2.30 -13.87
C PHE A 46 -13.92 0.97 -14.56
N VAL A 47 -13.35 -0.13 -14.07
CA VAL A 47 -13.58 -1.47 -14.63
C VAL A 47 -15.01 -1.93 -14.39
N THR A 48 -15.53 -1.81 -13.17
CA THR A 48 -16.82 -2.40 -12.79
C THR A 48 -18.00 -1.51 -13.16
N GLU A 49 -17.95 -0.22 -12.88
CA GLU A 49 -19.09 0.69 -13.13
C GLU A 49 -19.04 1.36 -14.50
N THR A 50 -17.84 1.85 -14.91
CA THR A 50 -17.75 2.58 -16.19
C THR A 50 -17.76 1.62 -17.38
N LEU A 51 -17.01 0.52 -17.29
CA LEU A 51 -16.93 -0.48 -18.37
C LEU A 51 -17.92 -1.64 -18.22
N GLY A 52 -18.63 -1.73 -17.08
CA GLY A 52 -19.60 -2.79 -16.80
C GLY A 52 -18.99 -4.19 -16.77
N GLN A 53 -17.70 -4.30 -16.39
CA GLN A 53 -17.00 -5.57 -16.36
C GLN A 53 -17.03 -6.17 -14.95
N GLU A 54 -16.79 -7.46 -14.87
CA GLU A 54 -16.74 -8.17 -13.60
C GLU A 54 -15.45 -7.90 -12.83
N ASP A 55 -15.49 -7.98 -11.50
CA ASP A 55 -14.37 -7.78 -10.58
C ASP A 55 -13.15 -8.66 -10.91
N ILE A 56 -13.38 -9.80 -11.56
CA ILE A 56 -12.33 -10.73 -11.93
C ILE A 56 -11.29 -10.07 -12.86
N MET A 57 -11.70 -9.13 -13.72
CA MET A 57 -10.78 -8.43 -14.62
C MET A 57 -9.79 -7.57 -13.84
N PHE A 58 -10.29 -6.83 -12.84
CA PHE A 58 -9.44 -6.07 -11.93
C PHE A 58 -8.57 -6.98 -11.07
N SER A 59 -9.14 -8.10 -10.58
CA SER A 59 -8.42 -9.11 -9.79
C SER A 59 -7.21 -9.66 -10.53
N PHE A 60 -7.36 -10.01 -11.81
CA PHE A 60 -6.24 -10.44 -12.66
C PHE A 60 -5.17 -9.36 -12.80
N ALA A 61 -5.57 -8.10 -13.04
CA ALA A 61 -4.62 -7.02 -13.21
C ALA A 61 -3.79 -6.77 -11.94
N VAL A 62 -4.42 -6.76 -10.76
CA VAL A 62 -3.73 -6.66 -9.47
C VAL A 62 -2.77 -7.83 -9.28
N SER A 63 -3.26 -9.07 -9.45
CA SER A 63 -2.46 -10.28 -9.23
C SER A 63 -1.26 -10.37 -10.19
N ILE A 64 -1.46 -10.07 -11.47
CA ILE A 64 -0.36 -10.06 -12.46
C ILE A 64 0.70 -9.03 -12.08
N SER A 65 0.29 -7.81 -11.68
CA SER A 65 1.26 -6.80 -11.26
C SER A 65 2.05 -7.22 -10.03
N MET A 66 1.41 -7.92 -9.06
CA MET A 66 2.07 -8.44 -7.87
C MET A 66 2.99 -9.63 -8.17
N ILE A 67 2.64 -10.49 -9.13
CA ILE A 67 3.54 -11.56 -9.60
C ILE A 67 4.82 -10.97 -10.19
N PHE A 68 4.71 -9.95 -11.05
CA PHE A 68 5.90 -9.30 -11.61
C PHE A 68 6.77 -8.68 -10.53
N ILE A 69 6.18 -7.99 -9.53
CA ILE A 69 6.95 -7.40 -8.45
C ILE A 69 7.60 -8.48 -7.56
N ALA A 70 6.90 -9.57 -7.27
CA ALA A 70 7.42 -10.69 -6.48
C ALA A 70 8.63 -11.35 -7.18
N LEU A 71 8.53 -11.55 -8.50
CA LEU A 71 9.62 -12.13 -9.31
C LEU A 71 10.82 -11.19 -9.42
N LEU A 72 10.62 -9.88 -9.57
CA LEU A 72 11.70 -8.94 -9.84
C LEU A 72 12.28 -8.26 -8.59
N SER A 73 11.56 -8.27 -7.45
CA SER A 73 12.04 -7.64 -6.21
C SER A 73 13.41 -8.14 -5.72
N PRO A 74 13.80 -9.43 -5.84
CA PRO A 74 15.13 -9.88 -5.49
C PRO A 74 16.23 -9.22 -6.33
N LEU A 75 15.94 -8.97 -7.61
CA LEU A 75 16.88 -8.30 -8.52
C LEU A 75 17.08 -6.84 -8.12
N PHE A 76 16.00 -6.16 -7.69
CA PHE A 76 16.06 -4.77 -7.22
C PHE A 76 16.89 -4.66 -5.94
N GLY A 77 16.79 -5.62 -5.01
CA GLY A 77 17.64 -5.69 -3.83
C GLY A 77 19.13 -5.75 -4.18
N VAL A 78 19.50 -6.66 -5.10
CA VAL A 78 20.91 -6.75 -5.58
C VAL A 78 21.34 -5.48 -6.31
N LEU A 79 20.46 -4.87 -7.11
CA LEU A 79 20.76 -3.60 -7.79
C LEU A 79 21.07 -2.48 -6.78
N ILE A 80 20.34 -2.40 -5.67
CA ILE A 80 20.59 -1.44 -4.61
C ILE A 80 21.97 -1.65 -4.03
N ASP A 81 22.31 -2.91 -3.67
CA ASP A 81 23.57 -3.24 -3.00
C ASP A 81 24.78 -3.05 -3.92
N VAL A 82 24.68 -3.50 -5.19
CA VAL A 82 25.80 -3.49 -6.14
C VAL A 82 26.02 -2.08 -6.72
N ARG A 83 24.96 -1.38 -7.06
CA ARG A 83 25.07 -0.07 -7.72
C ARG A 83 25.11 1.09 -6.73
N GLN A 84 24.63 0.86 -5.49
CA GLN A 84 24.48 1.88 -4.45
C GLN A 84 23.78 3.16 -4.92
N LYS A 85 22.95 3.01 -5.94
CA LYS A 85 22.16 4.06 -6.56
C LYS A 85 20.68 3.69 -6.44
N LYS A 86 19.98 4.32 -5.51
CA LYS A 86 18.55 4.11 -5.27
C LYS A 86 17.70 5.10 -6.05
N ARG A 87 18.12 6.37 -6.05
CA ARG A 87 17.40 7.50 -6.65
C ARG A 87 17.10 7.35 -8.13
N PRO A 88 18.05 7.00 -9.04
CA PRO A 88 17.74 6.86 -10.45
C PRO A 88 16.67 5.82 -10.75
N TYR A 89 16.74 4.66 -10.09
CA TYR A 89 15.74 3.59 -10.24
C TYR A 89 14.39 4.00 -9.69
N LEU A 90 14.34 4.65 -8.50
CA LEU A 90 13.13 5.21 -7.94
C LEU A 90 12.47 6.18 -8.92
N ILE A 91 13.22 7.14 -9.46
CA ILE A 91 12.71 8.13 -10.42
C ILE A 91 12.16 7.43 -11.68
N THR A 92 12.91 6.46 -12.25
CA THR A 92 12.46 5.73 -13.43
C THR A 92 11.14 5.02 -13.20
N PHE A 93 11.02 4.26 -12.09
CA PHE A 93 9.79 3.54 -11.79
C PHE A 93 8.63 4.46 -11.39
N ALA A 94 8.91 5.54 -10.64
CA ALA A 94 7.89 6.53 -10.30
C ALA A 94 7.35 7.21 -11.57
N LEU A 95 8.21 7.67 -12.48
CA LEU A 95 7.80 8.26 -13.74
C LEU A 95 7.05 7.27 -14.63
N THR A 96 7.47 6.00 -14.70
CA THR A 96 6.73 4.96 -15.42
C THR A 96 5.32 4.81 -14.86
N SER A 97 5.16 4.76 -13.53
CA SER A 97 3.83 4.70 -12.89
C SER A 97 2.98 5.93 -13.20
N ILE A 98 3.57 7.13 -13.09
CA ILE A 98 2.90 8.41 -13.37
C ILE A 98 2.43 8.47 -14.83
N VAL A 99 3.30 8.17 -15.78
CA VAL A 99 2.98 8.19 -17.21
C VAL A 99 1.92 7.15 -17.56
N ALA A 100 2.04 5.93 -17.06
CA ALA A 100 1.05 4.89 -17.29
C ALA A 100 -0.33 5.27 -16.70
N THR A 101 -0.34 5.88 -15.51
CA THR A 101 -1.58 6.38 -14.89
C THR A 101 -2.23 7.47 -15.72
N GLY A 102 -1.49 8.48 -16.15
CA GLY A 102 -2.00 9.54 -17.02
C GLY A 102 -2.49 8.98 -18.36
N ALA A 103 -1.77 8.00 -18.91
CA ALA A 103 -2.16 7.32 -20.15
C ALA A 103 -3.50 6.58 -20.04
N ILE A 104 -3.85 5.99 -18.89
CA ILE A 104 -5.19 5.41 -18.69
C ILE A 104 -6.27 6.47 -18.94
N GLY A 105 -6.11 7.67 -18.39
CA GLY A 105 -7.06 8.76 -18.58
C GLY A 105 -7.15 9.22 -20.03
N VAL A 106 -6.02 9.55 -20.66
CA VAL A 106 -5.97 10.08 -22.03
C VAL A 106 -6.41 9.04 -23.05
N VAL A 107 -5.82 7.84 -23.02
CA VAL A 107 -6.15 6.77 -23.98
C VAL A 107 -7.56 6.26 -23.78
N GLY A 108 -8.02 6.19 -22.51
CA GLY A 108 -9.40 5.83 -22.19
C GLY A 108 -10.40 6.77 -22.84
N GLN A 109 -10.14 8.09 -22.84
CA GLN A 109 -10.97 9.06 -23.53
C GLN A 109 -10.91 8.94 -25.06
N MET A 110 -9.70 8.71 -25.61
CA MET A 110 -9.52 8.53 -27.06
C MET A 110 -10.25 7.29 -27.58
N LEU A 111 -10.27 6.21 -26.81
CA LEU A 111 -10.94 4.96 -27.17
C LEU A 111 -12.48 5.04 -26.93
N GLY A 112 -12.92 5.87 -25.98
CA GLY A 112 -14.34 6.05 -25.68
C GLY A 112 -15.03 4.72 -25.34
N THR A 113 -15.97 4.30 -26.20
CA THR A 113 -16.71 3.03 -26.04
C THR A 113 -16.08 1.85 -26.79
N HIS A 114 -14.91 2.01 -27.38
CA HIS A 114 -14.26 0.93 -28.14
C HIS A 114 -13.87 -0.25 -27.24
N PRO A 115 -14.17 -1.50 -27.61
CA PRO A 115 -13.90 -2.67 -26.73
C PRO A 115 -12.47 -2.83 -26.26
N SER A 116 -11.48 -2.29 -26.98
CA SER A 116 -10.07 -2.34 -26.58
C SER A 116 -9.73 -1.52 -25.33
N ILE A 117 -10.63 -0.60 -24.89
CA ILE A 117 -10.40 0.24 -23.72
C ILE A 117 -10.15 -0.60 -22.46
N LEU A 118 -10.83 -1.74 -22.32
CA LEU A 118 -10.62 -2.66 -21.20
C LEU A 118 -9.19 -3.21 -21.19
N TYR A 119 -8.76 -3.82 -22.28
CA TYR A 119 -7.45 -4.49 -22.35
C TYR A 119 -6.27 -3.50 -22.26
N VAL A 120 -6.40 -2.34 -22.89
CA VAL A 120 -5.40 -1.27 -22.80
C VAL A 120 -5.36 -0.69 -21.40
N GLY A 121 -6.54 -0.43 -20.79
CA GLY A 121 -6.65 0.05 -19.41
C GLY A 121 -6.02 -0.92 -18.40
N LEU A 122 -6.34 -2.23 -18.51
CA LEU A 122 -5.75 -3.27 -17.66
C LEU A 122 -4.23 -3.36 -17.84
N GLY A 123 -3.73 -3.33 -19.08
CA GLY A 123 -2.29 -3.35 -19.37
C GLY A 123 -1.54 -2.15 -18.78
N LEU A 124 -2.10 -0.95 -18.94
CA LEU A 124 -1.55 0.27 -18.38
C LEU A 124 -1.60 0.26 -16.84
N PHE A 125 -2.69 -0.27 -16.25
CA PHE A 125 -2.78 -0.42 -14.80
C PHE A 125 -1.76 -1.42 -14.24
N ILE A 126 -1.58 -2.57 -14.89
CA ILE A 126 -0.55 -3.56 -14.51
C ILE A 126 0.83 -2.89 -14.51
N LEU A 127 1.15 -2.12 -15.55
CA LEU A 127 2.41 -1.39 -15.65
C LEU A 127 2.52 -0.32 -14.54
N ALA A 128 1.48 0.48 -14.33
CA ALA A 128 1.45 1.53 -13.31
C ALA A 128 1.62 0.96 -11.91
N ASN A 129 0.85 -0.09 -11.55
CA ASN A 129 0.88 -0.71 -10.24
C ASN A 129 2.19 -1.47 -9.98
N PHE A 130 2.72 -2.17 -11.00
CA PHE A 130 4.06 -2.77 -10.92
C PHE A 130 5.13 -1.71 -10.66
N ALA A 131 5.17 -0.66 -11.48
CA ALA A 131 6.17 0.41 -11.36
C ALA A 131 6.06 1.17 -10.03
N TYR A 132 4.84 1.44 -9.57
CA TYR A 132 4.58 2.00 -8.25
C TYR A 132 5.21 1.14 -7.14
N ASN A 133 4.94 -0.16 -7.12
CA ASN A 133 5.48 -1.08 -6.13
C ASN A 133 7.00 -1.26 -6.25
N ALA A 134 7.55 -1.24 -7.46
CA ALA A 134 9.00 -1.26 -7.70
C ALA A 134 9.66 0.01 -7.13
N SER A 135 9.08 1.19 -7.36
CA SER A 135 9.59 2.46 -6.81
C SER A 135 9.68 2.45 -5.29
N LEU A 136 8.69 1.83 -4.61
CA LEU A 136 8.66 1.71 -3.16
C LEU A 136 9.81 0.88 -2.57
N ILE A 137 10.36 -0.09 -3.32
CA ILE A 137 11.53 -0.86 -2.86
C ILE A 137 12.73 0.07 -2.71
N PHE A 138 12.98 0.92 -3.71
CA PHE A 138 14.07 1.90 -3.69
C PHE A 138 13.82 3.03 -2.69
N TYR A 139 12.57 3.51 -2.60
CA TYR A 139 12.14 4.50 -1.61
C TYR A 139 12.41 4.04 -0.17
N ASN A 140 11.97 2.83 0.18
CA ASN A 140 12.18 2.28 1.51
C ASN A 140 13.68 2.11 1.81
N ALA A 141 14.48 1.73 0.84
CA ALA A 141 15.92 1.60 1.00
C ALA A 141 16.63 2.95 1.21
N GLN A 142 16.06 4.07 0.74
CA GLN A 142 16.66 5.40 0.93
C GLN A 142 16.63 5.88 2.37
N ILE A 143 15.78 5.33 3.24
CA ILE A 143 15.71 5.74 4.65
C ILE A 143 17.07 5.63 5.35
N THR A 144 17.89 4.67 4.92
CA THR A 144 19.25 4.47 5.46
C THR A 144 20.21 5.60 5.13
N ASP A 145 19.89 6.42 4.13
CA ASP A 145 20.72 7.55 3.69
C ASP A 145 20.33 8.85 4.42
N LEU A 146 19.18 8.88 5.11
CA LEU A 146 18.59 10.08 5.69
C LEU A 146 18.92 10.32 7.15
N GLY A 147 19.23 9.27 7.91
CA GLY A 147 19.50 9.40 9.33
C GLY A 147 20.26 8.23 9.92
N SER A 148 20.59 8.34 11.21
CA SER A 148 21.19 7.25 12.00
C SER A 148 20.17 6.15 12.30
N ARG A 149 20.65 4.96 12.68
CA ARG A 149 19.77 3.83 13.07
C ARG A 149 18.75 4.20 14.16
N SER A 150 19.14 5.05 15.12
CA SER A 150 18.27 5.52 16.21
C SER A 150 17.20 6.51 15.76
N GLU A 151 17.28 7.05 14.55
CA GLU A 151 16.36 8.02 13.98
C GLU A 151 15.40 7.42 12.94
N MET A 152 15.71 6.23 12.43
CA MET A 152 14.95 5.59 11.35
C MET A 152 13.48 5.37 11.69
N GLY A 153 13.16 4.98 12.93
CA GLY A 153 11.78 4.80 13.38
C GLY A 153 10.96 6.08 13.30
N ARG A 154 11.54 7.20 13.76
CA ARG A 154 10.92 8.52 13.71
C ARG A 154 10.76 9.03 12.28
N ILE A 155 11.79 8.86 11.43
CA ILE A 155 11.75 9.23 10.02
C ILE A 155 10.67 8.42 9.29
N SER A 156 10.63 7.10 9.50
CA SER A 156 9.60 6.22 8.93
C SER A 156 8.19 6.60 9.40
N GLY A 157 8.01 6.85 10.70
CA GLY A 157 6.72 7.27 11.26
C GLY A 157 6.23 8.59 10.68
N PHE A 158 7.13 9.55 10.47
CA PHE A 158 6.81 10.83 9.84
C PHE A 158 6.37 10.64 8.37
N GLY A 159 7.07 9.80 7.60
CA GLY A 159 6.68 9.46 6.23
C GLY A 159 5.28 8.86 6.17
N VAL A 160 4.99 7.84 6.99
CA VAL A 160 3.68 7.17 7.05
C VAL A 160 2.57 8.15 7.45
N ALA A 161 2.81 9.01 8.44
CA ALA A 161 1.83 10.02 8.84
C ALA A 161 1.51 10.99 7.69
N LEU A 162 2.55 11.45 6.97
CA LEU A 162 2.37 12.31 5.80
C LEU A 162 1.68 11.57 4.65
N GLY A 163 1.90 10.25 4.51
CA GLY A 163 1.18 9.38 3.59
C GLY A 163 -0.34 9.38 3.86
N TYR A 164 -0.78 9.22 5.09
CA TYR A 164 -2.22 9.32 5.42
C TYR A 164 -2.80 10.71 5.15
N VAL A 165 -2.03 11.78 5.38
CA VAL A 165 -2.41 13.14 4.95
C VAL A 165 -2.57 13.18 3.43
N GLY A 166 -1.67 12.54 2.68
CA GLY A 166 -1.74 12.38 1.23
C GLY A 166 -3.04 11.70 0.78
N THR A 167 -3.47 10.65 1.48
CA THR A 167 -4.76 10.00 1.21
C THR A 167 -5.93 10.99 1.30
N ILE A 168 -5.99 11.78 2.37
CA ILE A 168 -7.06 12.77 2.58
C ILE A 168 -7.00 13.84 1.47
N ILE A 169 -5.83 14.40 1.21
CA ILE A 169 -5.62 15.39 0.16
C ILE A 169 -6.03 14.81 -1.20
N GLY A 170 -5.59 13.58 -1.52
CA GLY A 170 -5.89 12.91 -2.78
C GLY A 170 -7.38 12.72 -2.99
N LEU A 171 -8.09 12.21 -1.99
CA LEU A 171 -9.54 12.00 -2.08
C LEU A 171 -10.31 13.31 -2.29
N LEU A 172 -9.97 14.35 -1.52
CA LEU A 172 -10.66 15.63 -1.61
C LEU A 172 -10.33 16.38 -2.91
N ALA A 173 -9.07 16.40 -3.31
CA ALA A 173 -8.62 17.14 -4.48
C ALA A 173 -9.07 16.50 -5.81
N ILE A 174 -9.22 15.17 -5.87
CA ILE A 174 -9.59 14.47 -7.11
C ILE A 174 -11.11 14.43 -7.32
N THR A 175 -11.91 14.40 -6.26
CA THR A 175 -13.36 14.34 -6.35
C THR A 175 -13.96 15.40 -7.30
N PRO A 176 -13.61 16.70 -7.29
CA PRO A 176 -14.16 17.69 -8.21
C PRO A 176 -13.92 17.38 -9.70
N PHE A 177 -12.81 16.74 -10.06
CA PHE A 177 -12.53 16.35 -11.44
C PHE A 177 -13.45 15.24 -11.93
N VAL A 178 -13.81 14.33 -11.04
CA VAL A 178 -14.72 13.22 -11.33
C VAL A 178 -16.16 13.68 -11.38
N THR A 179 -16.57 14.60 -10.51
CA THR A 179 -17.98 15.06 -10.37
C THR A 179 -18.33 16.30 -11.17
N GLY A 180 -17.38 16.86 -11.95
CA GLY A 180 -17.63 18.04 -12.78
C GLY A 180 -17.56 19.38 -12.03
N GLY A 181 -16.94 19.40 -10.83
CA GLY A 181 -16.75 20.61 -10.02
C GLY A 181 -15.55 21.48 -10.44
N VAL A 182 -14.99 21.27 -11.64
CA VAL A 182 -13.85 22.03 -12.14
C VAL A 182 -14.25 22.92 -13.34
N PRO A 183 -13.59 24.08 -13.54
CA PRO A 183 -13.86 24.94 -14.70
C PRO A 183 -13.58 24.25 -16.04
N ASP A 184 -14.34 24.59 -17.07
CA ASP A 184 -14.22 23.99 -18.41
C ASP A 184 -12.83 24.07 -19.02
N TRP A 185 -12.10 25.18 -18.79
CA TRP A 185 -10.73 25.29 -19.29
C TRP A 185 -9.78 24.28 -18.65
N VAL A 186 -9.99 23.92 -17.38
CA VAL A 186 -9.20 22.88 -16.68
C VAL A 186 -9.51 21.53 -17.32
N SER A 187 -10.79 21.23 -17.54
CA SER A 187 -11.23 19.98 -18.19
C SER A 187 -10.62 19.83 -19.58
N LYS A 188 -10.57 20.90 -20.37
CA LYS A 188 -9.95 20.90 -21.70
C LYS A 188 -8.44 20.69 -21.65
N VAL A 189 -7.73 21.40 -20.74
CA VAL A 189 -6.26 21.29 -20.59
C VAL A 189 -5.86 19.89 -20.14
N LEU A 190 -6.61 19.29 -19.21
CA LEU A 190 -6.34 17.97 -18.68
C LEU A 190 -6.96 16.82 -19.50
N TYR A 191 -7.60 17.16 -20.62
CA TYR A 191 -8.26 16.20 -21.50
C TYR A 191 -9.25 15.31 -20.73
N LEU A 192 -10.15 15.95 -19.96
CA LEU A 192 -11.15 15.24 -19.15
C LEU A 192 -12.46 15.05 -19.94
N ALA A 193 -13.16 13.95 -19.68
CA ALA A 193 -14.49 13.74 -20.21
C ALA A 193 -15.47 14.78 -19.67
N PRO A 194 -16.42 15.28 -20.49
CA PRO A 194 -17.48 16.14 -20.02
C PRO A 194 -18.30 15.45 -18.92
N VAL A 195 -18.57 16.14 -17.83
CA VAL A 195 -19.44 15.67 -16.76
C VAL A 195 -20.65 16.58 -16.72
N ALA A 196 -21.84 16.01 -16.95
CA ALA A 196 -23.07 16.77 -16.84
C ALA A 196 -23.34 17.15 -15.38
N PRO A 197 -23.84 18.36 -15.10
CA PRO A 197 -24.21 18.74 -13.74
C PRO A 197 -25.24 17.75 -13.17
N GLY A 198 -24.98 17.22 -11.97
CA GLY A 198 -25.86 16.27 -11.31
C GLY A 198 -25.68 14.81 -11.73
N THR A 199 -24.65 14.48 -12.51
CA THR A 199 -24.32 13.07 -12.81
C THR A 199 -23.96 12.33 -11.52
N GLU A 200 -24.85 11.45 -11.06
CA GLU A 200 -24.58 10.57 -9.93
C GLU A 200 -23.45 9.60 -10.32
N GLY A 201 -22.47 9.43 -9.41
CA GLY A 201 -21.29 8.58 -9.66
C GLY A 201 -20.13 9.30 -10.35
N GLY A 202 -20.38 10.33 -11.14
CA GLY A 202 -19.34 11.06 -11.87
C GLY A 202 -18.71 10.25 -13.02
N VAL A 203 -17.54 10.66 -13.48
CA VAL A 203 -16.77 9.99 -14.52
C VAL A 203 -15.43 9.53 -13.93
N ASN A 204 -15.33 8.27 -13.55
CA ASN A 204 -14.13 7.69 -12.91
C ASN A 204 -12.86 7.89 -13.74
N LEU A 205 -12.97 7.91 -15.07
CA LEU A 205 -11.86 8.15 -15.99
C LEU A 205 -11.16 9.49 -15.77
N ASN A 206 -11.88 10.49 -15.29
CA ASN A 206 -11.34 11.82 -15.02
C ASN A 206 -10.39 11.89 -13.80
N ALA A 207 -10.32 10.84 -13.01
CA ALA A 207 -9.41 10.79 -11.86
C ALA A 207 -7.93 10.56 -12.24
N PHE A 208 -7.67 9.91 -13.39
CA PHE A 208 -6.33 9.39 -13.69
C PHE A 208 -5.32 10.50 -13.98
N VAL A 209 -5.62 11.43 -14.87
CA VAL A 209 -4.70 12.51 -15.24
C VAL A 209 -4.39 13.44 -14.04
N PRO A 210 -5.38 13.94 -13.28
CA PRO A 210 -5.09 14.75 -12.10
C PRO A 210 -4.31 13.99 -11.02
N THR A 211 -4.61 12.69 -10.79
CA THR A 211 -3.85 11.87 -9.84
C THR A 211 -2.40 11.71 -10.29
N ALA A 212 -2.15 11.46 -11.58
CA ALA A 212 -0.81 11.37 -12.13
C ALA A 212 -0.02 12.68 -11.94
N LEU A 213 -0.66 13.83 -12.17
CA LEU A 213 -0.05 15.14 -11.94
C LEU A 213 0.25 15.39 -10.45
N MET A 214 -0.66 15.06 -9.55
CA MET A 214 -0.41 15.16 -8.12
C MET A 214 0.74 14.25 -7.70
N PHE A 215 0.77 13.00 -8.19
CA PHE A 215 1.87 12.08 -7.92
C PHE A 215 3.20 12.68 -8.40
N LEU A 216 3.24 13.27 -9.61
CA LEU A 216 4.43 13.93 -10.13
C LEU A 216 4.85 15.10 -9.22
N VAL A 217 3.96 16.07 -8.97
CA VAL A 217 4.27 17.31 -8.24
C VAL A 217 4.82 17.00 -6.84
N PHE A 218 4.17 16.11 -6.10
CA PHE A 218 4.62 15.76 -4.75
C PHE A 218 5.85 14.84 -4.72
N SER A 219 6.21 14.22 -5.85
CA SER A 219 7.45 13.44 -5.98
C SER A 219 8.67 14.30 -6.33
N LEU A 220 8.48 15.49 -6.95
CA LEU A 220 9.58 16.34 -7.38
C LEU A 220 10.57 16.70 -6.26
N PRO A 221 10.15 17.04 -5.02
CA PRO A 221 11.09 17.31 -3.95
C PRO A 221 12.07 16.17 -3.71
N LEU A 222 11.61 14.91 -3.67
CA LEU A 222 12.50 13.77 -3.56
C LEU A 222 13.42 13.64 -4.76
N PHE A 223 12.90 13.82 -5.97
CA PHE A 223 13.70 13.70 -7.20
C PHE A 223 14.88 14.66 -7.25
N PHE A 224 14.79 15.83 -6.66
CA PHE A 224 15.84 16.85 -6.71
C PHE A 224 16.66 16.95 -5.42
N MET A 225 16.06 16.74 -4.25
CA MET A 225 16.66 17.06 -2.96
C MET A 225 17.28 15.88 -2.23
N VAL A 226 16.79 14.63 -2.47
CA VAL A 226 17.35 13.44 -1.84
C VAL A 226 18.47 12.88 -2.70
N LYS A 227 19.68 12.78 -2.14
CA LYS A 227 20.87 12.20 -2.81
C LYS A 227 21.19 10.84 -2.23
N ASP A 228 21.61 9.93 -3.10
CA ASP A 228 22.14 8.63 -2.64
C ASP A 228 23.45 8.86 -1.89
N ARG A 229 23.56 8.25 -0.72
CA ARG A 229 24.81 8.24 0.05
C ARG A 229 25.65 7.07 -0.44
N ARG A 230 26.85 7.34 -0.93
CA ARG A 230 27.79 6.31 -1.31
C ARG A 230 28.59 5.91 -0.09
N ASP A 231 28.63 4.63 0.22
CA ASP A 231 29.59 4.12 1.19
C ASP A 231 30.97 4.01 0.50
N ALA A 232 31.93 4.77 0.97
CA ALA A 232 33.30 4.79 0.44
C ALA A 232 33.98 3.41 0.47
N ALA A 233 33.51 2.49 1.31
CA ALA A 233 34.03 1.11 1.41
C ALA A 233 33.58 0.20 0.24
N ALA A 234 32.56 0.59 -0.54
CA ALA A 234 32.03 -0.23 -1.63
C ALA A 234 32.61 0.13 -3.02
N ASP A 235 33.35 1.21 -3.13
CA ASP A 235 33.94 1.68 -4.41
C ASP A 235 35.05 0.74 -4.98
N GLY A 236 35.42 -0.35 -4.27
CA GLY A 236 36.48 -1.26 -4.66
C GLY A 236 36.05 -2.64 -5.17
N GLN A 237 34.79 -3.02 -5.08
CA GLN A 237 34.34 -4.34 -5.53
C GLN A 237 33.45 -4.22 -6.77
N ALA A 238 34.08 -4.29 -7.95
CA ALA A 238 33.35 -4.50 -9.19
C ALA A 238 32.60 -5.85 -9.11
N PHE A 239 31.27 -5.80 -9.07
CA PHE A 239 30.46 -7.02 -9.11
C PHE A 239 30.66 -7.73 -10.44
N GLN A 240 31.33 -8.88 -10.45
CA GLN A 240 31.63 -9.67 -11.65
C GLN A 240 30.65 -10.81 -11.93
N GLY A 241 29.47 -10.80 -11.31
CA GLY A 241 28.47 -11.85 -11.38
C GLY A 241 27.20 -11.47 -12.15
N SER A 242 26.35 -12.45 -12.40
CA SER A 242 24.98 -12.21 -12.90
C SER A 242 24.09 -11.69 -11.76
N ILE A 243 23.55 -10.47 -11.90
CA ILE A 243 22.61 -9.86 -10.95
C ILE A 243 21.40 -10.77 -10.73
N VAL A 244 20.94 -11.46 -11.79
CA VAL A 244 19.80 -12.39 -11.72
C VAL A 244 20.13 -13.58 -10.80
N LYS A 245 21.25 -14.26 -11.08
CA LYS A 245 21.68 -15.41 -10.28
C LYS A 245 21.93 -15.04 -8.81
N GLU A 246 22.57 -13.90 -8.58
CA GLU A 246 22.82 -13.41 -7.22
C GLU A 246 21.52 -13.03 -6.50
N GLY A 247 20.57 -12.37 -7.17
CA GLY A 247 19.28 -11.99 -6.58
C GLY A 247 18.53 -13.20 -6.04
N TYR A 248 18.34 -14.22 -6.86
CA TYR A 248 17.63 -15.43 -6.41
C TYR A 248 18.44 -16.27 -5.42
N SER A 249 19.78 -16.31 -5.57
CA SER A 249 20.66 -16.99 -4.61
C SER A 249 20.59 -16.34 -3.23
N ARG A 250 20.55 -14.99 -3.13
CA ARG A 250 20.40 -14.29 -1.85
C ARG A 250 19.06 -14.62 -1.21
N VAL A 251 17.96 -14.51 -1.95
CA VAL A 251 16.63 -14.87 -1.41
C VAL A 251 16.61 -16.30 -0.92
N TRP A 252 17.20 -17.25 -1.67
CA TRP A 252 17.25 -18.64 -1.26
C TRP A 252 18.09 -18.85 0.01
N ARG A 253 19.27 -18.19 0.10
CA ARG A 253 20.11 -18.23 1.30
C ARG A 253 19.37 -17.65 2.51
N THR A 254 18.75 -16.48 2.36
CA THR A 254 18.00 -15.81 3.43
C THR A 254 16.79 -16.65 3.84
N PHE A 255 16.10 -17.26 2.89
CA PHE A 255 15.01 -18.20 3.18
C PHE A 255 15.48 -19.44 3.94
N LYS A 256 16.64 -19.97 3.58
CA LYS A 256 17.27 -21.09 4.29
C LYS A 256 17.70 -20.70 5.71
N SER A 257 18.29 -19.52 5.86
CA SER A 257 18.64 -18.96 7.18
C SER A 257 17.41 -18.65 8.04
N ALA A 258 16.30 -18.20 7.44
CA ALA A 258 15.04 -17.97 8.16
C ALA A 258 14.45 -19.26 8.75
N LYS A 259 14.76 -20.45 8.17
CA LYS A 259 14.40 -21.75 8.76
C LYS A 259 15.12 -22.04 10.08
N GLU A 260 16.31 -21.53 10.27
CA GLU A 260 17.06 -21.62 11.53
C GLU A 260 16.36 -20.81 12.63
N TYR A 261 15.67 -19.73 12.24
CA TYR A 261 14.86 -18.87 13.10
C TYR A 261 13.39 -19.25 13.02
N LYS A 262 13.01 -20.39 13.59
CA LYS A 262 11.66 -20.99 13.47
C LYS A 262 10.52 -20.02 13.82
N GLY A 263 10.72 -19.15 14.81
CA GLY A 263 9.72 -18.16 15.22
C GLY A 263 9.47 -17.12 14.14
N LEU A 264 10.52 -16.57 13.57
CA LEU A 264 10.47 -15.59 12.49
C LEU A 264 9.82 -16.17 11.22
N PHE A 265 10.20 -17.38 10.81
CA PHE A 265 9.64 -18.03 9.64
C PHE A 265 8.14 -18.27 9.79
N ARG A 266 7.68 -18.71 10.98
CA ARG A 266 6.26 -18.86 11.30
C ARG A 266 5.51 -17.52 11.25
N PHE A 267 6.15 -16.45 11.74
CA PHE A 267 5.59 -15.11 11.63
C PHE A 267 5.43 -14.68 10.17
N LEU A 268 6.44 -14.88 9.32
CA LEU A 268 6.36 -14.52 7.90
C LEU A 268 5.24 -15.25 7.16
N ILE A 269 5.00 -16.52 7.49
CA ILE A 269 3.88 -17.27 6.90
C ILE A 269 2.54 -16.75 7.46
N ALA A 270 2.43 -16.49 8.75
CA ALA A 270 1.23 -15.91 9.34
C ALA A 270 0.93 -14.54 8.75
N TYR A 271 1.97 -13.71 8.62
CA TYR A 271 1.92 -12.38 8.01
C TYR A 271 1.43 -12.45 6.56
N PHE A 272 1.93 -13.39 5.77
CA PHE A 272 1.46 -13.63 4.41
C PHE A 272 -0.07 -13.80 4.36
N PHE A 273 -0.65 -14.67 5.18
CA PHE A 273 -2.08 -14.93 5.15
C PHE A 273 -2.92 -13.73 5.56
N PHE A 274 -2.69 -13.15 6.73
CA PHE A 274 -3.56 -12.06 7.17
C PHE A 274 -3.34 -10.76 6.38
N THR A 275 -2.13 -10.53 5.86
CA THR A 275 -1.86 -9.36 5.02
C THR A 275 -2.51 -9.48 3.65
N ASP A 276 -2.64 -10.70 3.11
CA ASP A 276 -3.38 -10.97 1.88
C ASP A 276 -4.85 -10.54 2.00
N ALA A 277 -5.51 -10.95 3.09
CA ALA A 277 -6.87 -10.50 3.37
C ALA A 277 -6.97 -8.97 3.46
N ILE A 278 -6.05 -8.34 4.19
CA ILE A 278 -6.04 -6.90 4.41
C ILE A 278 -5.84 -6.15 3.09
N ASN A 279 -4.86 -6.54 2.28
CA ASN A 279 -4.59 -5.92 0.98
C ASN A 279 -5.79 -6.08 0.03
N THR A 280 -6.46 -7.23 0.06
CA THR A 280 -7.64 -7.48 -0.76
C THR A 280 -8.82 -6.60 -0.33
N VAL A 281 -9.08 -6.47 0.99
CA VAL A 281 -10.10 -5.54 1.49
C VAL A 281 -9.82 -4.12 1.03
N ILE A 282 -8.56 -3.66 1.13
CA ILE A 282 -8.17 -2.31 0.70
C ILE A 282 -8.42 -2.13 -0.80
N ALA A 283 -8.11 -3.13 -1.63
CA ALA A 283 -8.27 -3.04 -3.09
C ALA A 283 -9.74 -3.03 -3.52
N PHE A 284 -10.60 -3.81 -2.86
CA PHE A 284 -11.99 -4.00 -3.29
C PHE A 284 -13.04 -3.22 -2.46
N MET A 285 -12.63 -2.49 -1.43
CA MET A 285 -13.56 -1.78 -0.54
C MET A 285 -14.47 -0.80 -1.30
N SER A 286 -13.94 -0.10 -2.29
CA SER A 286 -14.74 0.87 -3.06
C SER A 286 -15.81 0.16 -3.90
N VAL A 287 -15.46 -0.94 -4.57
CA VAL A 287 -16.42 -1.75 -5.34
C VAL A 287 -17.48 -2.34 -4.42
N TYR A 288 -17.07 -2.88 -3.27
CA TYR A 288 -17.99 -3.44 -2.29
C TYR A 288 -18.95 -2.38 -1.73
N ALA A 289 -18.43 -1.21 -1.36
CA ALA A 289 -19.24 -0.13 -0.80
C ALA A 289 -20.29 0.41 -1.79
N GLN A 290 -19.94 0.53 -3.08
CA GLN A 290 -20.88 0.98 -4.08
C GLN A 290 -21.79 -0.15 -4.57
N GLY A 291 -21.23 -1.31 -4.89
CA GLY A 291 -22.01 -2.43 -5.47
C GLY A 291 -22.99 -3.06 -4.48
N VAL A 292 -22.56 -3.28 -3.22
CA VAL A 292 -23.39 -3.99 -2.21
C VAL A 292 -24.21 -3.03 -1.36
N MET A 293 -23.62 -1.89 -0.97
CA MET A 293 -24.26 -0.96 -0.05
C MET A 293 -24.92 0.24 -0.77
N GLY A 294 -24.70 0.38 -2.08
CA GLY A 294 -25.29 1.46 -2.87
C GLY A 294 -24.78 2.86 -2.48
N LEU A 295 -23.53 2.98 -1.99
CA LEU A 295 -23.00 4.29 -1.64
C LEU A 295 -22.84 5.15 -2.88
N SER A 296 -23.34 6.38 -2.83
CA SER A 296 -23.04 7.39 -3.85
C SER A 296 -21.52 7.75 -3.82
N ALA A 297 -21.02 8.36 -4.88
CA ALA A 297 -19.61 8.77 -4.97
C ALA A 297 -19.19 9.70 -3.82
N SER A 298 -20.08 10.60 -3.38
CA SER A 298 -19.85 11.48 -2.23
C SER A 298 -19.81 10.72 -0.90
N GLN A 299 -20.75 9.79 -0.71
CA GLN A 299 -20.78 8.94 0.47
C GLN A 299 -19.55 8.02 0.55
N LEU A 300 -19.12 7.45 -0.59
CA LEU A 300 -17.89 6.68 -0.66
C LEU A 300 -16.66 7.53 -0.29
N THR A 301 -16.57 8.76 -0.80
CA THR A 301 -15.49 9.69 -0.44
C THR A 301 -15.45 9.91 1.07
N LEU A 302 -16.61 10.22 1.67
CA LEU A 302 -16.71 10.44 3.11
C LEU A 302 -16.37 9.17 3.90
N PHE A 303 -16.82 8.00 3.43
CA PHE A 303 -16.50 6.71 4.06
C PHE A 303 -14.98 6.45 4.09
N LEU A 304 -14.30 6.66 2.96
CA LEU A 304 -12.84 6.48 2.87
C LEU A 304 -12.08 7.51 3.70
N LEU A 305 -12.56 8.76 3.79
CA LEU A 305 -11.99 9.79 4.64
C LEU A 305 -12.10 9.42 6.13
N VAL A 306 -13.28 8.97 6.56
CA VAL A 306 -13.51 8.53 7.94
C VAL A 306 -12.64 7.32 8.26
N ALA A 307 -12.61 6.31 7.38
CA ALA A 307 -11.74 5.15 7.57
C ALA A 307 -10.26 5.56 7.71
N THR A 308 -9.78 6.49 6.88
CA THR A 308 -8.40 7.00 6.94
C THR A 308 -8.13 7.77 8.24
N ALA A 309 -9.07 8.62 8.69
CA ALA A 309 -8.94 9.33 9.96
C ALA A 309 -8.81 8.34 11.14
N PHE A 310 -9.61 7.29 11.13
CA PHE A 310 -9.52 6.24 12.15
C PHE A 310 -8.26 5.37 11.99
N ALA A 311 -7.66 5.27 10.79
CA ALA A 311 -6.36 4.63 10.62
C ALA A 311 -5.23 5.43 11.30
N VAL A 312 -5.26 6.76 11.22
CA VAL A 312 -4.32 7.63 11.96
C VAL A 312 -4.47 7.42 13.47
N VAL A 313 -5.69 7.53 13.98
CA VAL A 313 -5.98 7.34 15.40
C VAL A 313 -5.61 5.93 15.87
N GLY A 314 -5.98 4.91 15.09
CA GLY A 314 -5.68 3.51 15.40
C GLY A 314 -4.18 3.23 15.44
N SER A 315 -3.40 3.77 14.50
CA SER A 315 -1.94 3.61 14.49
C SER A 315 -1.28 4.26 15.70
N PHE A 316 -1.74 5.44 16.10
CA PHE A 316 -1.23 6.16 17.26
C PHE A 316 -1.50 5.39 18.56
N ILE A 317 -2.76 4.99 18.79
CA ILE A 317 -3.16 4.23 19.98
C ILE A 317 -2.42 2.88 20.02
N MET A 318 -2.31 2.19 18.89
CA MET A 318 -1.65 0.89 18.82
C MET A 318 -0.16 0.96 19.13
N GLY A 319 0.51 2.08 18.88
CA GLY A 319 1.88 2.31 19.32
C GLY A 319 2.02 2.13 20.83
N PHE A 320 1.19 2.81 21.62
CA PHE A 320 1.18 2.68 23.09
C PHE A 320 0.71 1.29 23.56
N VAL A 321 -0.26 0.71 22.88
CA VAL A 321 -0.74 -0.64 23.21
C VAL A 321 0.38 -1.66 22.99
N THR A 322 1.11 -1.54 21.89
CA THR A 322 2.22 -2.44 21.54
C THR A 322 3.35 -2.36 22.58
N ASP A 323 3.70 -1.15 23.02
CA ASP A 323 4.70 -0.96 24.08
C ASP A 323 4.27 -1.56 25.42
N LYS A 324 2.96 -1.50 25.72
CA LYS A 324 2.43 -1.96 27.00
C LYS A 324 2.20 -3.48 27.10
N ILE A 325 1.64 -4.10 26.04
CA ILE A 325 1.24 -5.53 26.07
C ILE A 325 2.13 -6.44 25.21
N GLY A 326 3.09 -5.86 24.47
CA GLY A 326 3.98 -6.55 23.55
C GLY A 326 3.39 -6.71 22.14
N SER A 327 4.26 -6.82 21.14
CA SER A 327 3.92 -6.82 19.71
C SER A 327 3.04 -8.00 19.30
N LYS A 328 3.31 -9.21 19.77
CA LYS A 328 2.52 -10.40 19.45
C LYS A 328 1.07 -10.29 19.92
N LYS A 329 0.85 -9.85 21.17
CA LYS A 329 -0.50 -9.68 21.73
C LYS A 329 -1.24 -8.57 20.99
N SER A 330 -0.55 -7.48 20.64
CA SER A 330 -1.11 -6.39 19.85
C SER A 330 -1.59 -6.87 18.48
N ILE A 331 -0.81 -7.73 17.80
CA ILE A 331 -1.25 -8.35 16.53
C ILE A 331 -2.53 -9.17 16.73
N TYR A 332 -2.69 -9.93 17.82
CA TYR A 332 -3.94 -10.64 18.08
C TYR A 332 -5.13 -9.70 18.27
N VAL A 333 -4.95 -8.57 18.99
CA VAL A 333 -5.99 -7.55 19.12
C VAL A 333 -6.40 -7.01 17.75
N VAL A 334 -5.42 -6.70 16.90
CA VAL A 334 -5.66 -6.21 15.54
C VAL A 334 -6.36 -7.25 14.67
N LEU A 335 -5.93 -8.51 14.73
CA LEU A 335 -6.55 -9.58 13.92
C LEU A 335 -7.99 -9.87 14.37
N TRP A 336 -8.29 -9.80 15.67
CA TRP A 336 -9.68 -9.87 16.16
C TRP A 336 -10.52 -8.70 15.68
N LEU A 337 -9.95 -7.50 15.62
CA LEU A 337 -10.63 -6.34 15.06
C LEU A 337 -10.95 -6.55 13.56
N TRP A 338 -10.02 -7.13 12.78
CA TRP A 338 -10.26 -7.52 11.39
C TRP A 338 -11.35 -8.60 11.26
N VAL A 339 -11.35 -9.62 12.12
CA VAL A 339 -12.41 -10.66 12.16
C VAL A 339 -13.77 -10.03 12.34
N VAL A 340 -13.92 -9.15 13.34
CA VAL A 340 -15.19 -8.44 13.61
C VAL A 340 -15.59 -7.57 12.42
N ALA A 341 -14.65 -6.81 11.85
CA ALA A 341 -14.91 -5.94 10.71
C ALA A 341 -15.40 -6.71 9.49
N LEU A 342 -14.76 -7.85 9.16
CA LEU A 342 -15.13 -8.68 8.00
C LEU A 342 -16.50 -9.36 8.20
N ILE A 343 -16.81 -9.83 9.40
CA ILE A 343 -18.12 -10.39 9.73
C ILE A 343 -19.20 -9.32 9.58
N ILE A 344 -19.01 -8.14 10.18
CA ILE A 344 -19.98 -7.05 10.07
C ILE A 344 -20.14 -6.65 8.60
N ALA A 345 -19.05 -6.50 7.84
CA ALA A 345 -19.10 -6.16 6.43
C ALA A 345 -19.96 -7.15 5.63
N SER A 346 -19.79 -8.47 5.87
CA SER A 346 -20.50 -9.51 5.12
C SER A 346 -22.01 -9.55 5.38
N VAL A 347 -22.46 -9.15 6.59
CA VAL A 347 -23.88 -9.18 7.01
C VAL A 347 -24.54 -7.79 7.05
N ALA A 348 -23.79 -6.72 6.84
CA ALA A 348 -24.32 -5.36 6.89
C ALA A 348 -25.42 -5.15 5.83
N ASN A 349 -26.61 -4.78 6.30
CA ASN A 349 -27.77 -4.45 5.47
C ASN A 349 -28.26 -3.00 5.71
N THR A 350 -27.61 -2.30 6.63
CA THR A 350 -27.95 -0.92 6.98
C THR A 350 -26.71 -0.03 6.92
N MET A 351 -26.88 1.21 6.50
CA MET A 351 -25.82 2.19 6.43
C MET A 351 -25.06 2.39 7.76
N PRO A 352 -25.71 2.57 8.92
CA PRO A 352 -25.00 2.73 10.17
C PRO A 352 -24.05 1.56 10.51
N LEU A 353 -24.51 0.32 10.25
CA LEU A 353 -23.70 -0.87 10.50
C LEU A 353 -22.48 -0.93 9.56
N PHE A 354 -22.66 -0.52 8.31
CA PHE A 354 -21.56 -0.44 7.34
C PHE A 354 -20.54 0.65 7.72
N TRP A 355 -20.97 1.80 8.24
CA TRP A 355 -20.07 2.83 8.76
C TRP A 355 -19.19 2.33 9.91
N VAL A 356 -19.74 1.50 10.80
CA VAL A 356 -18.95 0.82 11.85
C VAL A 356 -17.85 -0.04 11.23
N THR A 357 -18.15 -0.75 10.14
CA THR A 357 -17.14 -1.51 9.38
C THR A 357 -15.99 -0.62 8.91
N GLY A 358 -16.28 0.53 8.32
CA GLY A 358 -15.27 1.48 7.86
C GLY A 358 -14.34 1.97 8.97
N ILE A 359 -14.91 2.27 10.13
CA ILE A 359 -14.16 2.67 11.34
C ILE A 359 -13.22 1.54 11.78
N LEU A 360 -13.75 0.32 11.90
CA LEU A 360 -12.96 -0.84 12.34
C LEU A 360 -11.83 -1.19 11.35
N ILE A 361 -12.11 -1.13 10.05
CA ILE A 361 -11.11 -1.34 9.00
C ILE A 361 -10.03 -0.26 9.09
N GLY A 362 -10.42 1.01 9.25
CA GLY A 362 -9.46 2.10 9.43
C GLY A 362 -8.52 1.85 10.60
N ILE A 363 -9.05 1.62 11.80
CA ILE A 363 -8.26 1.29 12.99
C ILE A 363 -7.36 0.07 12.72
N GLY A 364 -7.93 -0.98 12.11
CA GLY A 364 -7.20 -2.21 11.77
C GLY A 364 -6.02 -1.96 10.84
N MET A 365 -6.20 -1.17 9.78
CA MET A 365 -5.14 -0.81 8.83
C MET A 365 -3.95 -0.14 9.52
N GLY A 366 -4.20 0.96 10.23
CA GLY A 366 -3.15 1.69 10.92
C GLY A 366 -2.43 0.83 11.97
N SER A 367 -3.20 0.07 12.74
CA SER A 367 -2.69 -0.80 13.82
C SER A 367 -1.87 -1.98 13.29
N THR A 368 -2.22 -2.55 12.15
CA THR A 368 -1.50 -3.69 11.55
C THR A 368 -0.05 -3.31 11.25
N TRP A 369 0.16 -2.18 10.58
CA TRP A 369 1.51 -1.75 10.19
C TRP A 369 2.41 -1.46 11.40
N VAL A 370 1.87 -0.89 12.46
CA VAL A 370 2.61 -0.62 13.70
C VAL A 370 3.05 -1.93 14.36
N SER A 371 2.09 -2.82 14.63
CA SER A 371 2.36 -4.05 15.40
C SER A 371 3.26 -5.03 14.66
N THR A 372 3.09 -5.18 13.34
CA THR A 372 3.88 -6.12 12.53
C THR A 372 5.32 -5.66 12.35
N ARG A 373 5.55 -4.33 12.17
CA ARG A 373 6.91 -3.78 12.11
C ARG A 373 7.65 -3.97 13.43
N THR A 374 6.99 -3.81 14.56
CA THR A 374 7.61 -4.02 15.87
C THR A 374 7.99 -5.50 16.04
N LEU A 375 7.08 -6.42 15.70
CA LEU A 375 7.36 -7.85 15.88
C LEU A 375 8.51 -8.34 14.98
N ILE A 376 8.61 -7.88 13.72
CA ILE A 376 9.73 -8.29 12.85
C ILE A 376 11.08 -7.78 13.41
N VAL A 377 11.11 -6.56 14.00
CA VAL A 377 12.30 -6.04 14.66
C VAL A 377 12.70 -6.90 15.86
N GLU A 378 11.72 -7.28 16.69
CA GLU A 378 11.94 -8.10 17.89
C GLU A 378 12.42 -9.52 17.55
N LEU A 379 11.90 -10.12 16.49
CA LEU A 379 12.27 -11.48 16.06
C LEU A 379 13.56 -11.55 15.24
N SER A 380 14.08 -10.42 14.76
CA SER A 380 15.23 -10.38 13.86
C SER A 380 16.53 -10.11 14.62
N PRO A 381 17.59 -10.96 14.49
CA PRO A 381 18.92 -10.67 14.99
C PRO A 381 19.42 -9.33 14.44
N VAL A 382 20.14 -8.58 15.27
CA VAL A 382 20.61 -7.22 14.93
C VAL A 382 21.43 -7.22 13.64
N GLU A 383 22.28 -8.24 13.47
CA GLU A 383 23.24 -8.39 12.35
C GLU A 383 22.53 -8.75 11.02
N LYS A 384 21.32 -9.33 11.08
CA LYS A 384 20.58 -9.83 9.91
C LYS A 384 19.25 -9.09 9.69
N ARG A 385 19.00 -7.99 10.40
CA ARG A 385 17.73 -7.24 10.30
C ARG A 385 17.38 -6.85 8.88
N GLY A 386 18.34 -6.38 8.10
CA GLY A 386 18.12 -5.99 6.71
C GLY A 386 17.59 -7.15 5.84
N GLU A 387 18.20 -8.34 5.97
CA GLU A 387 17.78 -9.55 5.26
C GLU A 387 16.36 -9.96 5.65
N PHE A 388 16.04 -9.95 6.94
CA PHE A 388 14.70 -10.34 7.42
C PHE A 388 13.62 -9.31 7.11
N PHE A 389 13.96 -8.02 7.07
CA PHE A 389 13.06 -7.00 6.53
C PHE A 389 12.79 -7.20 5.03
N GLY A 390 13.80 -7.65 4.27
CA GLY A 390 13.63 -8.04 2.87
C GLY A 390 12.62 -9.17 2.71
N LEU A 391 12.74 -10.25 3.51
CA LEU A 391 11.77 -11.36 3.51
C LEU A 391 10.37 -10.92 3.97
N PHE A 392 10.28 -10.05 4.97
CA PHE A 392 9.02 -9.47 5.42
C PHE A 392 8.34 -8.66 4.31
N SER A 393 9.11 -7.82 3.64
CA SER A 393 8.60 -7.05 2.48
C SER A 393 8.15 -7.96 1.35
N LEU A 394 8.96 -8.98 1.01
CA LEU A 394 8.62 -9.97 -0.01
C LEU A 394 7.34 -10.74 0.36
N SER A 395 7.20 -11.21 1.61
CA SER A 395 6.00 -11.88 2.10
C SER A 395 4.76 -11.01 1.94
N GLY A 396 4.84 -9.73 2.30
CA GLY A 396 3.74 -8.77 2.12
C GLY A 396 3.41 -8.45 0.66
N LYS A 397 4.36 -8.56 -0.27
CA LYS A 397 4.11 -8.36 -1.71
C LYS A 397 3.51 -9.62 -2.36
N VAL A 398 4.03 -10.78 -2.01
CA VAL A 398 3.51 -12.06 -2.51
C VAL A 398 2.11 -12.35 -1.94
N SER A 399 1.81 -11.87 -0.74
CA SER A 399 0.47 -12.02 -0.14
C SER A 399 -0.63 -11.34 -0.96
N ALA A 400 -0.33 -10.24 -1.65
CA ALA A 400 -1.31 -9.51 -2.46
C ALA A 400 -1.65 -10.19 -3.82
N ILE A 401 -1.34 -11.47 -3.99
CA ILE A 401 -1.64 -12.24 -5.21
C ILE A 401 -2.90 -13.08 -5.06
N ILE A 402 -3.01 -13.80 -3.96
CA ILE A 402 -4.03 -14.85 -3.80
C ILE A 402 -5.40 -14.26 -3.48
N GLY A 403 -5.47 -13.33 -2.55
CA GLY A 403 -6.72 -12.73 -2.10
C GLY A 403 -7.54 -12.07 -3.22
N PRO A 404 -6.94 -11.19 -4.06
CA PRO A 404 -7.63 -10.64 -5.23
C PRO A 404 -8.15 -11.72 -6.18
N MET A 405 -7.38 -12.80 -6.42
CA MET A 405 -7.82 -13.91 -7.27
C MET A 405 -9.01 -14.66 -6.66
N VAL A 406 -8.96 -14.96 -5.35
CA VAL A 406 -10.07 -15.60 -4.63
C VAL A 406 -11.31 -14.73 -4.68
N TRP A 407 -11.16 -13.41 -4.43
CA TRP A 407 -12.24 -12.44 -4.57
C TRP A 407 -12.88 -12.52 -5.97
N GLY A 408 -12.08 -12.30 -7.01
CA GLY A 408 -12.57 -12.26 -8.38
C GLY A 408 -13.22 -13.56 -8.85
N VAL A 409 -12.67 -14.73 -8.46
CA VAL A 409 -13.27 -16.02 -8.79
C VAL A 409 -14.62 -16.21 -8.09
N ILE A 410 -14.73 -15.84 -6.80
CA ILE A 410 -15.99 -15.98 -6.07
C ILE A 410 -17.05 -15.04 -6.66
N THR A 411 -16.74 -13.79 -6.91
CA THR A 411 -17.70 -12.84 -7.50
C THR A 411 -18.13 -13.25 -8.91
N TYR A 412 -17.19 -13.79 -9.71
CA TYR A 412 -17.52 -14.32 -11.04
C TYR A 412 -18.44 -15.53 -11.00
N LEU A 413 -18.16 -16.51 -10.15
CA LEU A 413 -18.96 -17.73 -10.03
C LEU A 413 -20.38 -17.46 -9.48
N LEU A 414 -20.52 -16.44 -8.66
CA LEU A 414 -21.77 -16.08 -7.98
C LEU A 414 -22.43 -14.83 -8.58
N ARG A 415 -22.01 -14.38 -9.76
CA ARG A 415 -22.52 -13.14 -10.41
C ARG A 415 -24.04 -13.13 -10.60
N ASP A 416 -24.65 -14.30 -10.85
CA ASP A 416 -26.07 -14.43 -11.07
C ASP A 416 -26.91 -14.34 -9.78
N TYR A 417 -26.25 -14.27 -8.61
CA TYR A 417 -26.88 -14.18 -7.29
C TYR A 417 -26.80 -12.79 -6.65
N GLY A 418 -26.54 -11.73 -7.45
CA GLY A 418 -26.48 -10.36 -6.97
C GLY A 418 -25.38 -10.15 -5.92
N ASP A 419 -25.71 -9.44 -4.82
CA ASP A 419 -24.74 -9.08 -3.76
C ASP A 419 -24.11 -10.27 -3.03
N LEU A 420 -24.71 -11.47 -3.14
CA LEU A 420 -24.25 -12.65 -2.43
C LEU A 420 -22.81 -13.00 -2.81
N GLY A 421 -22.42 -12.82 -4.07
CA GLY A 421 -21.07 -13.06 -4.54
C GLY A 421 -20.05 -12.21 -3.77
N SER A 422 -20.28 -10.90 -3.70
CA SER A 422 -19.40 -9.96 -2.99
C SER A 422 -19.39 -10.20 -1.47
N ARG A 423 -20.52 -10.56 -0.86
CA ARG A 423 -20.62 -10.90 0.57
C ARG A 423 -19.86 -12.17 0.92
N ILE A 424 -19.91 -13.19 0.06
CA ILE A 424 -19.13 -14.42 0.22
C ILE A 424 -17.65 -14.15 -0.04
N ALA A 425 -17.32 -13.32 -1.02
CA ALA A 425 -15.93 -12.94 -1.29
C ALA A 425 -15.29 -12.25 -0.08
N ILE A 426 -15.95 -11.26 0.54
CA ILE A 426 -15.42 -10.61 1.75
C ILE A 426 -15.34 -11.60 2.93
N LEU A 427 -16.32 -12.50 3.07
CA LEU A 427 -16.31 -13.52 4.12
C LEU A 427 -15.19 -14.55 3.91
N SER A 428 -14.83 -14.86 2.66
CA SER A 428 -13.71 -15.79 2.38
C SER A 428 -12.38 -15.27 2.90
N LEU A 429 -12.18 -13.95 2.95
CA LEU A 429 -10.99 -13.33 3.51
C LEU A 429 -10.84 -13.57 5.01
N LEU A 430 -11.95 -13.86 5.71
CA LEU A 430 -11.93 -14.27 7.11
C LEU A 430 -11.10 -15.52 7.31
N LEU A 431 -11.15 -16.49 6.38
CA LEU A 431 -10.34 -17.71 6.45
C LEU A 431 -8.85 -17.40 6.46
N PHE A 432 -8.41 -16.44 5.65
CA PHE A 432 -7.00 -16.01 5.61
C PHE A 432 -6.58 -15.37 6.94
N VAL A 433 -7.43 -14.52 7.52
CA VAL A 433 -7.17 -13.93 8.85
C VAL A 433 -7.10 -15.02 9.92
N LEU A 434 -8.04 -15.97 9.93
CA LEU A 434 -8.09 -17.07 10.91
C LEU A 434 -6.89 -18.01 10.78
N ILE A 435 -6.47 -18.35 9.55
CA ILE A 435 -5.24 -19.12 9.29
C ILE A 435 -4.03 -18.34 9.83
N GLY A 436 -3.92 -17.05 9.54
CA GLY A 436 -2.87 -16.19 10.07
C GLY A 436 -2.85 -16.19 11.60
N MET A 437 -4.01 -16.05 12.26
CA MET A 437 -4.14 -16.12 13.71
C MET A 437 -3.72 -17.48 14.28
N TRP A 438 -4.09 -18.57 13.62
CA TRP A 438 -3.72 -19.92 14.03
C TRP A 438 -2.20 -20.12 13.95
N LEU A 439 -1.57 -19.67 12.86
CA LEU A 439 -0.12 -19.74 12.69
C LEU A 439 0.63 -18.88 13.70
N MET A 440 0.08 -17.70 14.06
CA MET A 440 0.63 -16.81 15.08
C MET A 440 0.73 -17.46 16.46
N ARG A 441 -0.05 -18.50 16.78
CA ARG A 441 0.05 -19.20 18.07
C ARG A 441 1.45 -19.75 18.32
N LYS A 442 2.12 -20.23 17.27
CA LYS A 442 3.46 -20.84 17.32
C LYS A 442 4.62 -19.82 17.16
N VAL A 443 4.31 -18.55 17.04
CA VAL A 443 5.31 -17.47 17.00
C VAL A 443 5.69 -17.13 18.44
N PRO A 444 6.99 -16.98 18.78
CA PRO A 444 7.41 -16.61 20.13
C PRO A 444 6.99 -15.17 20.48
N ASP A 445 6.92 -14.87 21.76
CA ASP A 445 6.80 -13.49 22.24
C ASP A 445 8.19 -12.83 22.14
N GLY A 446 8.33 -11.84 21.27
CA GLY A 446 9.61 -11.18 20.98
C GLY A 446 10.34 -10.62 22.20
N SER A 447 9.62 -10.30 23.26
CA SER A 447 10.19 -9.80 24.52
C SER A 447 10.83 -10.86 25.43
N LYS A 448 10.76 -12.15 25.09
CA LYS A 448 11.14 -13.25 26.02
C LYS A 448 12.29 -14.14 25.56
N GLU A 449 12.82 -14.01 24.35
CA GLU A 449 13.84 -14.91 23.79
C GLU A 449 15.17 -14.25 23.42
N ILE A 450 15.42 -13.02 23.90
CA ILE A 450 16.76 -12.41 23.83
C ILE A 450 17.39 -12.48 25.23
N VAL A 451 17.65 -13.69 25.71
CA VAL A 451 18.63 -13.98 26.77
C VAL A 451 19.51 -15.11 26.32
#